data_0f911dc27400d0d1ea69b034710855ac
#
_entry.id   0f911dc27400d0d1ea69b034710855ac
#
_cell.length_a   1.000
_cell.length_b   1.000
_cell.length_c   1.000
_cell.angle_alpha   90.00
_cell.angle_beta   90.00
_cell.angle_gamma   90.00
#
_symmetry.space_group_name_H-M   'P 1'
#
loop_
_entity.id
_entity.type
_entity.pdbx_description
1 polymer ?
#
loop_
_entity_poly.entity_id
_entity_poly.type
_entity_poly.pdbx_seq_one_letter_code
_entity_poly.pdbx_strand_id
1 'polypeptide(L)'
;MENLDPDDPVVMYILEASKVEPLTKVEETRLFREMGHWGNWDEQGENAARRLIESQLMLVVSLAQKHSAAGISRLEIIQGGNIGLMNAVRSFAERPVGDFSDHAAACIEDDIKAYLGESK
;
A
#
# COMPACT_ATOMS: atom_id res chain seq x y z
N MET A 1 23.37 -3.32 -12.18
CA MET A 1 22.52 -3.72 -11.08
C MET A 1 23.13 -3.26 -9.78
N GLU A 2 22.33 -2.63 -8.94
CA GLU A 2 22.81 -2.14 -7.67
C GLU A 2 23.04 -3.28 -6.69
N ASN A 3 24.07 -3.10 -5.88
CA ASN A 3 24.31 -4.02 -4.77
C ASN A 3 23.25 -3.81 -3.71
N LEU A 4 22.65 -4.91 -3.27
CA LEU A 4 21.68 -4.86 -2.19
C LEU A 4 22.40 -5.06 -0.88
N ASP A 5 22.26 -4.08 0.00
CA ASP A 5 22.83 -4.14 1.34
C ASP A 5 21.77 -4.76 2.25
N PRO A 6 22.01 -5.98 2.77
CA PRO A 6 21.01 -6.65 3.60
C PRO A 6 20.74 -5.93 4.92
N ASP A 7 21.61 -4.98 5.30
CA ASP A 7 21.38 -4.19 6.52
C ASP A 7 20.58 -2.92 6.25
N ASP A 8 20.31 -2.61 4.97
CA ASP A 8 19.52 -1.44 4.62
C ASP A 8 18.05 -1.71 4.92
N PRO A 9 17.40 -0.88 5.76
CA PRO A 9 15.98 -1.08 6.09
C PRO A 9 15.07 -1.11 4.86
N VAL A 10 15.42 -0.37 3.80
CA VAL A 10 14.63 -0.38 2.57
C VAL A 10 14.72 -1.74 1.89
N VAL A 11 15.92 -2.31 1.84
CA VAL A 11 16.11 -3.63 1.23
C VAL A 11 15.34 -4.69 2.01
N MET A 12 15.41 -4.63 3.35
CA MET A 12 14.66 -5.56 4.19
C MET A 12 13.17 -5.45 3.93
N TYR A 13 12.67 -4.21 3.83
CA TYR A 13 11.26 -3.99 3.56
C TYR A 13 10.85 -4.59 2.22
N ILE A 14 11.65 -4.35 1.18
CA ILE A 14 11.36 -4.87 -0.16
C ILE A 14 11.35 -6.39 -0.15
N LEU A 15 12.32 -7.02 0.52
CA LEU A 15 12.38 -8.46 0.58
C LEU A 15 11.15 -9.06 1.26
N GLU A 16 10.70 -8.44 2.36
CA GLU A 16 9.51 -8.92 3.05
C GLU A 16 8.26 -8.72 2.20
N ALA A 17 8.12 -7.55 1.57
CA ALA A 17 6.97 -7.27 0.72
C ALA A 17 6.90 -8.21 -0.47
N SER A 18 8.05 -8.59 -1.03
CA SER A 18 8.10 -9.44 -2.22
C SER A 18 7.65 -10.88 -1.93
N LYS A 19 7.59 -11.27 -0.66
CA LYS A 19 7.15 -12.62 -0.30
C LYS A 19 5.63 -12.77 -0.27
N VAL A 20 4.92 -11.64 -0.32
CA VAL A 20 3.46 -11.68 -0.25
C VAL A 20 2.89 -12.00 -1.63
N GLU A 21 2.01 -12.98 -1.69
CA GLU A 21 1.39 -13.38 -2.93
C GLU A 21 0.30 -12.39 -3.32
N PRO A 22 0.19 -12.09 -4.63
CA PRO A 22 -0.89 -11.20 -5.07
C PRO A 22 -2.26 -11.88 -4.92
N LEU A 23 -3.28 -11.06 -4.81
CA LEU A 23 -4.65 -11.55 -4.70
C LEU A 23 -5.30 -11.60 -6.08
N THR A 24 -6.17 -12.59 -6.28
CA THR A 24 -7.07 -12.59 -7.43
C THR A 24 -8.21 -11.61 -7.16
N LYS A 25 -8.94 -11.24 -8.22
CA LYS A 25 -10.08 -10.35 -8.06
C LYS A 25 -11.17 -10.97 -7.18
N VAL A 26 -11.36 -12.28 -7.31
CA VAL A 26 -12.33 -12.99 -6.48
C VAL A 26 -11.94 -12.91 -5.01
N GLU A 27 -10.65 -13.12 -4.73
CA GLU A 27 -10.16 -13.04 -3.36
C GLU A 27 -10.29 -11.64 -2.80
N GLU A 28 -10.00 -10.61 -3.60
CA GLU A 28 -10.16 -9.23 -3.16
C GLU A 28 -11.60 -8.94 -2.77
N THR A 29 -12.54 -9.34 -3.62
CA THR A 29 -13.96 -9.11 -3.35
C THR A 29 -14.39 -9.79 -2.06
N ARG A 30 -13.94 -11.04 -1.87
CA ARG A 30 -14.26 -11.78 -0.65
C ARG A 30 -13.70 -11.09 0.59
N LEU A 31 -12.45 -10.62 0.51
CA LEU A 31 -11.81 -9.98 1.64
C LEU A 31 -12.46 -8.64 1.99
N PHE A 32 -12.85 -7.86 0.98
CA PHE A 32 -13.59 -6.63 1.26
C PHE A 32 -14.92 -6.91 1.95
N ARG A 33 -15.58 -7.98 1.56
CA ARG A 33 -16.84 -8.38 2.21
C ARG A 33 -16.59 -8.78 3.65
N GLU A 34 -15.54 -9.56 3.91
CA GLU A 34 -15.20 -10.01 5.25
C GLU A 34 -14.78 -8.85 6.15
N MET A 35 -14.10 -7.88 5.58
CA MET A 35 -13.65 -6.72 6.33
C MET A 35 -14.82 -5.84 6.77
N GLY A 36 -15.79 -5.64 5.89
CA GLY A 36 -16.92 -4.76 6.15
C GLY A 36 -16.49 -3.31 6.27
N HIS A 37 -17.01 -2.62 7.28
CA HIS A 37 -16.69 -1.21 7.47
C HIS A 37 -15.32 -1.04 8.11
N TRP A 38 -14.60 -0.02 7.67
CA TRP A 38 -13.25 0.26 8.16
C TRP A 38 -13.28 0.57 9.66
N GLY A 39 -12.43 -0.13 10.39
CA GLY A 39 -12.20 0.17 11.79
C GLY A 39 -13.15 -0.48 12.77
N ASN A 40 -14.21 -1.11 12.31
CA ASN A 40 -15.17 -1.78 13.18
C ASN A 40 -15.07 -3.28 12.94
N TRP A 41 -13.90 -3.84 13.31
CA TRP A 41 -13.55 -5.20 12.93
C TRP A 41 -13.58 -6.16 14.10
N ASP A 42 -14.07 -7.38 13.83
CA ASP A 42 -13.74 -8.53 14.64
C ASP A 42 -12.39 -9.08 14.10
N GLU A 43 -11.98 -10.23 14.61
CA GLU A 43 -10.70 -10.82 14.19
C GLU A 43 -10.67 -11.11 12.70
N GLN A 44 -11.78 -11.62 12.16
CA GLN A 44 -11.84 -11.93 10.73
C GLN A 44 -11.71 -10.66 9.88
N GLY A 45 -12.39 -9.59 10.28
CA GLY A 45 -12.31 -8.32 9.54
C GLY A 45 -10.92 -7.72 9.58
N GLU A 46 -10.26 -7.80 10.75
CA GLU A 46 -8.89 -7.30 10.87
C GLU A 46 -7.93 -8.09 9.99
N ASN A 47 -8.08 -9.41 9.95
CA ASN A 47 -7.23 -10.25 9.11
C ASN A 47 -7.46 -9.95 7.63
N ALA A 48 -8.71 -9.73 7.24
CA ALA A 48 -9.04 -9.38 5.86
C ALA A 48 -8.41 -8.05 5.47
N ALA A 49 -8.50 -7.04 6.33
CA ALA A 49 -7.90 -5.74 6.07
C ALA A 49 -6.39 -5.86 5.91
N ARG A 50 -5.75 -6.61 6.80
CA ARG A 50 -4.31 -6.82 6.74
C ARG A 50 -3.91 -7.49 5.44
N ARG A 51 -4.65 -8.50 5.02
CA ARG A 51 -4.33 -9.22 3.79
C ARG A 51 -4.47 -8.33 2.55
N LEU A 52 -5.51 -7.48 2.53
CA LEU A 52 -5.69 -6.53 1.44
C LEU A 52 -4.53 -5.55 1.36
N ILE A 53 -4.10 -5.03 2.50
CA ILE A 53 -2.99 -4.09 2.56
C ILE A 53 -1.69 -4.77 2.11
N GLU A 54 -1.42 -5.95 2.65
CA GLU A 54 -0.18 -6.67 2.32
C GLU A 54 -0.08 -6.99 0.84
N SER A 55 -1.20 -7.26 0.19
CA SER A 55 -1.20 -7.63 -1.23
C SER A 55 -0.73 -6.50 -2.14
N GLN A 56 -0.71 -5.27 -1.64
CA GLN A 56 -0.34 -4.10 -2.45
C GLN A 56 0.96 -3.44 -2.00
N LEU A 57 1.70 -4.05 -1.09
CA LEU A 57 2.93 -3.42 -0.58
C LEU A 57 3.96 -3.22 -1.67
N MET A 58 4.08 -4.16 -2.62
CA MET A 58 5.03 -3.99 -3.71
C MET A 58 4.62 -2.87 -4.66
N LEU A 59 3.32 -2.59 -4.77
CA LEU A 59 2.86 -1.44 -5.53
C LEU A 59 3.35 -0.15 -4.88
N VAL A 60 3.27 -0.08 -3.55
CA VAL A 60 3.77 1.08 -2.81
C VAL A 60 5.27 1.27 -3.10
N VAL A 61 6.03 0.19 -3.01
CA VAL A 61 7.48 0.25 -3.26
C VAL A 61 7.76 0.74 -4.69
N SER A 62 7.04 0.20 -5.67
CA SER A 62 7.23 0.57 -7.08
C SER A 62 6.95 2.05 -7.31
N LEU A 63 5.88 2.56 -6.73
CA LEU A 63 5.51 3.95 -6.91
C LEU A 63 6.46 4.87 -6.14
N ALA A 64 6.87 4.47 -4.94
CA ALA A 64 7.79 5.25 -4.14
C ALA A 64 9.14 5.44 -4.83
N GLN A 65 9.59 4.43 -5.58
CA GLN A 65 10.88 4.50 -6.28
C GLN A 65 10.92 5.57 -7.35
N LYS A 66 9.78 6.05 -7.80
CA LYS A 66 9.70 7.10 -8.81
C LYS A 66 9.86 8.49 -8.22
N HIS A 67 9.93 8.59 -6.90
CA HIS A 67 9.98 9.86 -6.21
C HIS A 67 11.25 9.99 -5.39
N SER A 68 11.76 11.21 -5.28
CA SER A 68 12.87 11.50 -4.40
C SER A 68 12.81 12.96 -4.02
N ALA A 69 13.33 13.27 -2.85
CA ALA A 69 13.40 14.66 -2.39
C ALA A 69 14.58 14.77 -1.42
N ALA A 70 15.27 15.89 -1.48
CA ALA A 70 16.42 16.11 -0.61
C ALA A 70 15.97 16.08 0.86
N GLY A 71 16.72 15.34 1.67
CA GLY A 71 16.44 15.26 3.09
C GLY A 71 15.36 14.28 3.48
N ILE A 72 14.77 13.57 2.51
CA ILE A 72 13.73 12.59 2.79
C ILE A 72 14.23 11.22 2.35
N SER A 73 14.24 10.26 3.26
CA SER A 73 14.72 8.92 2.97
C SER A 73 13.71 8.13 2.15
N ARG A 74 14.20 7.11 1.44
CA ARG A 74 13.32 6.25 0.66
C ARG A 74 12.29 5.55 1.55
N LEU A 75 12.69 5.15 2.75
CA LEU A 75 11.77 4.50 3.68
C LEU A 75 10.65 5.46 4.10
N GLU A 76 10.97 6.73 4.29
CA GLU A 76 9.94 7.73 4.62
C GLU A 76 8.94 7.89 3.49
N ILE A 77 9.42 7.85 2.24
CA ILE A 77 8.52 7.93 1.08
C ILE A 77 7.61 6.72 1.03
N ILE A 78 8.17 5.53 1.30
CA ILE A 78 7.37 4.30 1.37
C ILE A 78 6.30 4.42 2.46
N GLN A 79 6.65 4.98 3.61
CA GLN A 79 5.69 5.16 4.70
C GLN A 79 4.55 6.09 4.29
N GLY A 80 4.88 7.16 3.55
CA GLY A 80 3.85 8.03 3.00
C GLY A 80 2.92 7.29 2.06
N GLY A 81 3.49 6.42 1.22
CA GLY A 81 2.71 5.60 0.33
C GLY A 81 1.84 4.59 1.05
N ASN A 82 2.32 4.05 2.16
CA ASN A 82 1.54 3.10 2.95
C ASN A 82 0.30 3.76 3.56
N ILE A 83 0.40 5.03 3.95
CA ILE A 83 -0.76 5.77 4.42
C ILE A 83 -1.78 5.89 3.29
N GLY A 84 -1.31 6.16 2.07
CA GLY A 84 -2.18 6.21 0.90
C GLY A 84 -2.85 4.88 0.64
N LEU A 85 -2.13 3.79 0.83
CA LEU A 85 -2.69 2.45 0.66
C LEU A 85 -3.80 2.18 1.68
N MET A 86 -3.58 2.55 2.94
CA MET A 86 -4.62 2.37 3.95
C MET A 86 -5.86 3.20 3.61
N ASN A 87 -5.65 4.42 3.13
CA ASN A 87 -6.76 5.26 2.70
C ASN A 87 -7.49 4.64 1.51
N ALA A 88 -6.75 3.98 0.61
CA ALA A 88 -7.35 3.33 -0.55
C ALA A 88 -8.25 2.16 -0.13
N VAL A 89 -7.78 1.34 0.82
CA VAL A 89 -8.58 0.21 1.30
C VAL A 89 -9.87 0.74 1.95
N ARG A 90 -9.74 1.75 2.78
CA ARG A 90 -10.89 2.33 3.47
C ARG A 90 -11.91 2.92 2.49
N SER A 91 -11.43 3.74 1.56
CA SER A 91 -12.34 4.41 0.63
C SER A 91 -12.96 3.44 -0.37
N PHE A 92 -12.21 2.43 -0.81
CA PHE A 92 -12.75 1.44 -1.73
C PHE A 92 -13.80 0.57 -1.05
N ALA A 93 -13.63 0.31 0.25
CA ALA A 93 -14.64 -0.45 1.00
C ALA A 93 -15.97 0.29 1.02
N GLU A 94 -15.94 1.62 1.10
CA GLU A 94 -17.14 2.43 1.14
C GLU A 94 -17.75 2.64 -0.25
N ARG A 95 -16.91 2.74 -1.28
CA ARG A 95 -17.35 2.95 -2.66
C ARG A 95 -16.52 2.10 -3.59
N PRO A 96 -16.90 0.84 -3.76
CA PRO A 96 -16.12 -0.10 -4.59
C PRO A 96 -16.40 0.10 -6.08
N VAL A 97 -15.88 1.17 -6.64
CA VAL A 97 -16.05 1.51 -8.04
C VAL A 97 -14.73 1.29 -8.77
N GLY A 98 -14.77 0.52 -9.83
CA GLY A 98 -13.60 0.26 -10.64
C GLY A 98 -12.72 -0.84 -10.06
N ASP A 99 -11.45 -0.82 -10.45
CA ASP A 99 -10.48 -1.81 -10.02
C ASP A 99 -9.74 -1.34 -8.78
N PHE A 100 -9.63 -2.21 -7.77
CA PHE A 100 -8.98 -1.85 -6.51
C PHE A 100 -7.52 -1.46 -6.72
N SER A 101 -6.77 -2.19 -7.54
CA SER A 101 -5.35 -1.87 -7.75
C SER A 101 -5.18 -0.49 -8.39
N ASP A 102 -6.04 -0.13 -9.33
CA ASP A 102 -5.99 1.20 -9.94
C ASP A 102 -6.31 2.28 -8.91
N HIS A 103 -7.32 2.03 -8.09
CA HIS A 103 -7.69 2.96 -7.03
C HIS A 103 -6.54 3.12 -6.03
N ALA A 104 -5.93 2.00 -5.65
CA ALA A 104 -4.81 2.01 -4.71
C ALA A 104 -3.63 2.80 -5.28
N ALA A 105 -3.31 2.61 -6.56
CA ALA A 105 -2.20 3.33 -7.18
C ALA A 105 -2.42 4.84 -7.13
N ALA A 106 -3.64 5.29 -7.43
CA ALA A 106 -3.95 6.72 -7.38
C ALA A 106 -3.82 7.29 -5.97
N CYS A 107 -4.34 6.58 -4.97
CA CYS A 107 -4.28 7.04 -3.58
C CYS A 107 -2.84 7.05 -3.07
N ILE A 108 -2.07 6.03 -3.39
CA ILE A 108 -0.67 5.95 -2.98
C ILE A 108 0.11 7.12 -3.57
N GLU A 109 -0.07 7.36 -4.86
CA GLU A 109 0.65 8.43 -5.55
C GLU A 109 0.29 9.79 -4.97
N ASP A 110 -1.00 10.04 -4.73
CA ASP A 110 -1.46 11.30 -4.17
C ASP A 110 -0.86 11.54 -2.78
N ASP A 111 -0.81 10.50 -1.95
CA ASP A 111 -0.29 10.66 -0.60
C ASP A 111 1.23 10.78 -0.57
N ILE A 112 1.93 10.13 -1.50
CA ILE A 112 3.38 10.35 -1.64
C ILE A 112 3.65 11.80 -2.01
N LYS A 113 2.92 12.33 -2.99
CA LYS A 113 3.09 13.72 -3.41
C LYS A 113 2.78 14.69 -2.28
N ALA A 114 1.72 14.43 -1.53
CA ALA A 114 1.37 15.26 -0.40
C ALA A 114 2.47 15.22 0.67
N TYR A 115 3.00 14.04 0.93
CA TYR A 115 4.08 13.87 1.89
C TYR A 115 5.33 14.66 1.49
N LEU A 116 5.62 14.69 0.19
CA LEU A 116 6.78 15.41 -0.33
C LEU A 116 6.52 16.90 -0.53
N GLY A 117 5.30 17.36 -0.31
CA GLY A 117 4.94 18.74 -0.51
C GLY A 117 4.75 19.13 -1.97
N GLU A 118 4.57 18.15 -2.85
CA GLU A 118 4.41 18.38 -4.29
C GLU A 118 2.96 18.63 -4.70
N SER A 119 2.04 18.30 -3.83
CA SER A 119 0.61 18.42 -4.13
C SER A 119 0.17 19.88 -3.97
N LYS A 120 -0.21 20.49 -5.06
CA LYS A 120 -0.65 21.89 -5.06
C LYS A 120 -1.96 22.01 -5.82
#